data_262b7cb50744be16b49deb77a15e4c3b
#
_entry.id   262b7cb50744be16b49deb77a15e4c3b
#
_cell.length_a   1.000
_cell.length_b   1.000
_cell.length_c   1.000
_cell.angle_alpha   90.00
_cell.angle_beta   90.00
_cell.angle_gamma   90.00
#
_symmetry.space_group_name_H-M   'P 1'
#
loop_
_entity.id
_entity.type
_entity.pdbx_description
1 polymer ?
#
loop_
_entity_poly.entity_id
_entity_poly.type
_entity_poly.pdbx_seq_one_letter_code
_entity_poly.pdbx_strand_id
1 'polypeptide(L)'
;HRFARQARKSIDEARDVIADAIGCKPGEIVFTGCGTESDNTAITGVIRRTPGVAVCSATEHHAVLHCVEHANGVVVNVNHIGTVDLEALQAALSPEVTSVSVMAVNNETGAITDMAAVSKIVRRYAPQAMLHTDAVQAACWIDLRTIWPLVDTMALSAHKFGGPKGVGILVVREGKYFEPIVLGGGQERDRRSGTHNVGGIVAAAEALRIADVERDNEVARISALRDKLFAGLLAIDGAHRTIPAEHSVPGIVHLCLQGIESESLLYLLDEDDVCASAA
;
A
#
# COMPACT_ATOMS: atom_id res chain seq x y z
N HIS A 1 -35.30 0.82 -9.38
CA HIS A 1 -35.88 -0.42 -9.93
C HIS A 1 -35.13 -1.67 -9.42
N ARG A 2 -35.65 -2.88 -9.70
CA ARG A 2 -35.14 -4.16 -9.15
C ARG A 2 -33.63 -4.37 -9.42
N PHE A 3 -33.17 -4.16 -10.64
CA PHE A 3 -31.76 -4.38 -11.03
C PHE A 3 -30.80 -3.41 -10.30
N ALA A 4 -31.18 -2.16 -10.14
CA ALA A 4 -30.36 -1.20 -9.40
C ALA A 4 -30.22 -1.59 -7.90
N ARG A 5 -31.29 -2.11 -7.29
CA ARG A 5 -31.23 -2.61 -5.91
C ARG A 5 -30.33 -3.84 -5.78
N GLN A 6 -30.38 -4.73 -6.78
CA GLN A 6 -29.53 -5.93 -6.80
C GLN A 6 -28.05 -5.54 -6.93
N ALA A 7 -27.69 -4.64 -7.85
CA ALA A 7 -26.34 -4.14 -8.02
C ALA A 7 -25.82 -3.47 -6.71
N ARG A 8 -26.66 -2.64 -6.07
CA ARG A 8 -26.32 -2.02 -4.79
C ARG A 8 -26.06 -3.06 -3.69
N LYS A 9 -26.94 -4.08 -3.58
CA LYS A 9 -26.78 -5.16 -2.62
C LYS A 9 -25.42 -5.87 -2.81
N SER A 10 -25.04 -6.19 -4.06
CA SER A 10 -23.75 -6.82 -4.34
C SER A 10 -22.55 -5.96 -3.94
N ILE A 11 -22.64 -4.63 -4.10
CA ILE A 11 -21.59 -3.71 -3.60
C ILE A 11 -21.54 -3.69 -2.08
N ASP A 12 -22.70 -3.66 -1.41
CA ASP A 12 -22.75 -3.64 0.05
C ASP A 12 -22.20 -4.95 0.63
N GLU A 13 -22.57 -6.10 0.07
CA GLU A 13 -22.01 -7.42 0.45
C GLU A 13 -20.48 -7.51 0.20
N ALA A 14 -19.99 -7.00 -0.92
CA ALA A 14 -18.56 -6.92 -1.20
C ALA A 14 -17.82 -6.03 -0.19
N ARG A 15 -18.44 -4.94 0.22
CA ARG A 15 -17.91 -4.03 1.24
C ARG A 15 -17.80 -4.71 2.62
N ASP A 16 -18.80 -5.52 3.00
CA ASP A 16 -18.76 -6.29 4.25
C ASP A 16 -17.60 -7.30 4.23
N VAL A 17 -17.41 -8.04 3.14
CA VAL A 17 -16.30 -9.00 2.97
C VAL A 17 -14.93 -8.32 3.10
N ILE A 18 -14.76 -7.17 2.46
CA ILE A 18 -13.51 -6.40 2.53
C ILE A 18 -13.28 -5.87 3.96
N ALA A 19 -14.34 -5.40 4.61
CA ALA A 19 -14.26 -4.89 5.97
C ALA A 19 -13.82 -5.98 6.95
N ASP A 20 -14.33 -7.19 6.82
CA ASP A 20 -13.95 -8.34 7.64
C ASP A 20 -12.48 -8.71 7.44
N ALA A 21 -11.99 -8.73 6.19
CA ALA A 21 -10.60 -9.05 5.87
C ALA A 21 -9.60 -8.01 6.43
N ILE A 22 -10.01 -6.75 6.54
CA ILE A 22 -9.16 -5.65 7.04
C ILE A 22 -9.34 -5.45 8.56
N GLY A 23 -10.47 -5.87 9.12
CA GLY A 23 -10.84 -5.59 10.50
C GLY A 23 -11.35 -4.15 10.69
N CYS A 24 -12.01 -3.59 9.67
CA CYS A 24 -12.58 -2.24 9.69
C CYS A 24 -14.12 -2.29 9.62
N LYS A 25 -14.77 -1.14 9.71
CA LYS A 25 -16.22 -1.04 9.50
C LYS A 25 -16.52 -0.92 7.98
N PRO A 26 -17.62 -1.49 7.48
CA PRO A 26 -18.02 -1.32 6.07
C PRO A 26 -18.14 0.16 5.64
N GLY A 27 -18.53 1.03 6.59
CA GLY A 27 -18.62 2.46 6.37
C GLY A 27 -17.29 3.18 6.15
N GLU A 28 -16.18 2.56 6.51
CA GLU A 28 -14.83 3.08 6.36
C GLU A 28 -14.24 2.82 4.96
N ILE A 29 -14.83 1.92 4.19
CA ILE A 29 -14.38 1.58 2.84
C ILE A 29 -14.86 2.61 1.80
N VAL A 30 -13.98 2.99 0.90
CA VAL A 30 -14.22 3.81 -0.30
C VAL A 30 -13.64 3.07 -1.49
N PHE A 31 -14.47 2.76 -2.49
CA PHE A 31 -14.01 2.18 -3.75
C PHE A 31 -13.44 3.24 -4.67
N THR A 32 -12.26 2.97 -5.22
CA THR A 32 -11.53 3.81 -6.16
C THR A 32 -11.21 3.04 -7.44
N GLY A 33 -10.57 3.67 -8.42
CA GLY A 33 -10.18 3.03 -9.66
C GLY A 33 -8.87 2.22 -9.57
N CYS A 34 -7.99 2.54 -8.60
CA CYS A 34 -6.71 1.86 -8.40
C CYS A 34 -6.07 2.35 -7.08
N GLY A 35 -4.94 1.72 -6.69
CA GLY A 35 -4.15 2.17 -5.55
C GLY A 35 -3.69 3.62 -5.67
N THR A 36 -3.20 4.01 -6.85
CA THR A 36 -2.78 5.41 -7.12
C THR A 36 -3.89 6.43 -6.84
N GLU A 37 -5.14 6.16 -7.22
CA GLU A 37 -6.27 7.04 -6.88
C GLU A 37 -6.52 7.06 -5.37
N SER A 38 -6.36 5.91 -4.69
CA SER A 38 -6.51 5.82 -3.24
C SER A 38 -5.46 6.67 -2.50
N ASP A 39 -4.18 6.53 -2.86
CA ASP A 39 -3.08 7.30 -2.26
C ASP A 39 -3.23 8.80 -2.52
N ASN A 40 -3.50 9.17 -3.78
CA ASN A 40 -3.74 10.57 -4.14
C ASN A 40 -4.91 11.17 -3.35
N THR A 41 -6.00 10.42 -3.18
CA THR A 41 -7.16 10.85 -2.40
C THR A 41 -6.80 11.06 -0.94
N ALA A 42 -6.07 10.11 -0.35
CA ALA A 42 -5.65 10.18 1.05
C ALA A 42 -4.73 11.37 1.33
N ILE A 43 -3.81 11.68 0.42
CA ILE A 43 -2.81 12.73 0.65
C ILE A 43 -3.33 14.09 0.18
N THR A 44 -3.67 14.21 -1.11
CA THR A 44 -4.12 15.49 -1.69
C THR A 44 -5.44 15.95 -1.07
N GLY A 45 -6.37 15.01 -0.80
CA GLY A 45 -7.64 15.33 -0.17
C GLY A 45 -7.49 15.87 1.25
N VAL A 46 -6.52 15.35 2.01
CA VAL A 46 -6.19 15.87 3.36
C VAL A 46 -5.59 17.26 3.28
N ILE A 47 -4.59 17.47 2.43
CA ILE A 47 -3.92 18.77 2.27
C ILE A 47 -4.90 19.85 1.82
N ARG A 48 -5.82 19.54 0.90
CA ARG A 48 -6.87 20.48 0.45
C ARG A 48 -7.83 20.87 1.57
N ARG A 49 -8.21 19.90 2.40
CA ARG A 49 -9.12 20.13 3.53
C ARG A 49 -8.46 20.87 4.68
N THR A 50 -7.23 20.48 5.00
CA THR A 50 -6.45 21.01 6.13
C THR A 50 -5.06 21.35 5.62
N PRO A 51 -4.86 22.57 5.08
CA PRO A 51 -3.56 23.00 4.59
C PRO A 51 -2.48 22.90 5.67
N GLY A 52 -1.33 22.35 5.30
CA GLY A 52 -0.19 22.15 6.18
C GLY A 52 0.90 21.35 5.49
N VAL A 53 1.86 20.86 6.25
CA VAL A 53 2.99 20.10 5.72
C VAL A 53 2.60 18.63 5.52
N ALA A 54 2.92 18.08 4.35
CA ALA A 54 2.86 16.66 4.08
C ALA A 54 4.27 16.05 4.27
N VAL A 55 4.34 14.86 4.85
CA VAL A 55 5.59 14.12 5.09
C VAL A 55 5.44 12.70 4.53
N CYS A 56 6.44 12.20 3.83
CA CYS A 56 6.48 10.78 3.42
C CYS A 56 7.89 10.20 3.48
N SER A 57 7.98 8.86 3.40
CA SER A 57 9.25 8.16 3.25
C SER A 57 9.82 8.32 1.84
N ALA A 58 11.15 8.31 1.70
CA ALA A 58 11.84 8.39 0.41
C ALA A 58 11.62 7.14 -0.49
N THR A 59 11.19 6.03 0.07
CA THR A 59 10.91 4.78 -0.65
C THR A 59 9.43 4.54 -0.90
N GLU A 60 8.59 5.58 -0.80
CA GLU A 60 7.19 5.50 -1.18
C GLU A 60 7.03 5.21 -2.68
N HIS A 61 5.93 4.55 -3.03
CA HIS A 61 5.51 4.49 -4.42
C HIS A 61 5.28 5.92 -4.97
N HIS A 62 5.55 6.13 -6.26
CA HIS A 62 5.39 7.45 -6.93
C HIS A 62 3.98 8.05 -6.76
N ALA A 63 2.94 7.23 -6.54
CA ALA A 63 1.60 7.71 -6.23
C ALA A 63 1.51 8.52 -4.93
N VAL A 64 2.39 8.25 -3.98
CA VAL A 64 2.56 9.00 -2.71
C VAL A 64 3.60 10.08 -2.86
N LEU A 65 4.81 9.71 -3.30
CA LEU A 65 5.97 10.58 -3.39
C LEU A 65 5.66 11.85 -4.19
N HIS A 66 5.15 11.71 -5.41
CA HIS A 66 4.82 12.88 -6.24
C HIS A 66 3.71 13.76 -5.67
N CYS A 67 2.76 13.20 -4.90
CA CYS A 67 1.75 14.02 -4.20
C CYS A 67 2.38 14.91 -3.13
N VAL A 68 3.31 14.35 -2.36
CA VAL A 68 4.03 15.08 -1.29
C VAL A 68 4.97 16.12 -1.89
N GLU A 69 5.73 15.76 -2.94
CA GLU A 69 6.61 16.71 -3.66
C GLU A 69 5.81 17.86 -4.29
N HIS A 70 4.69 17.55 -4.95
CA HIS A 70 3.81 18.57 -5.54
C HIS A 70 3.23 19.55 -4.50
N ALA A 71 3.04 19.07 -3.28
CA ALA A 71 2.61 19.90 -2.15
C ALA A 71 3.79 20.64 -1.46
N ASN A 72 5.01 20.57 -1.99
CA ASN A 72 6.24 21.06 -1.35
C ASN A 72 6.42 20.49 0.07
N GLY A 73 6.06 19.22 0.25
CA GLY A 73 6.19 18.50 1.51
C GLY A 73 7.61 18.03 1.79
N VAL A 74 7.77 17.25 2.84
CA VAL A 74 9.06 16.75 3.33
C VAL A 74 9.17 15.25 2.99
N VAL A 75 10.26 14.88 2.33
CA VAL A 75 10.64 13.49 2.07
C VAL A 75 11.69 13.07 3.08
N VAL A 76 11.39 12.03 3.87
CA VAL A 76 12.24 11.53 4.96
C VAL A 76 13.08 10.37 4.47
N ASN A 77 14.37 10.39 4.78
CA ASN A 77 15.30 9.32 4.43
C ASN A 77 14.91 7.98 5.06
N VAL A 78 15.47 6.91 4.49
CA VAL A 78 15.33 5.55 4.98
C VAL A 78 16.59 5.06 5.69
N ASN A 79 16.44 4.03 6.52
CA ASN A 79 17.55 3.34 7.15
C ASN A 79 18.22 2.33 6.19
N HIS A 80 19.22 1.59 6.66
CA HIS A 80 20.00 0.65 5.87
C HIS A 80 19.21 -0.58 5.38
N ILE A 81 18.02 -0.84 5.92
CA ILE A 81 17.11 -1.90 5.43
C ILE A 81 15.98 -1.35 4.54
N GLY A 82 16.06 -0.08 4.12
CA GLY A 82 15.11 0.51 3.18
C GLY A 82 13.75 0.89 3.76
N THR A 83 13.57 0.84 5.10
CA THR A 83 12.38 1.36 5.78
C THR A 83 12.61 2.78 6.28
N VAL A 84 11.55 3.54 6.54
CA VAL A 84 11.67 4.91 7.04
C VAL A 84 12.59 4.99 8.26
N ASP A 85 13.52 5.93 8.26
CA ASP A 85 14.35 6.24 9.41
C ASP A 85 13.51 6.94 10.48
N LEU A 86 13.37 6.29 11.64
CA LEU A 86 12.47 6.78 12.70
C LEU A 86 12.96 8.07 13.37
N GLU A 87 14.26 8.28 13.44
CA GLU A 87 14.83 9.53 13.99
C GLU A 87 14.61 10.67 13.00
N ALA A 88 14.86 10.44 11.73
CA ALA A 88 14.59 11.41 10.66
C ALA A 88 13.08 11.72 10.55
N LEU A 89 12.21 10.69 10.66
CA LEU A 89 10.77 10.90 10.72
C LEU A 89 10.40 11.80 11.91
N GLN A 90 10.87 11.49 13.11
CA GLN A 90 10.60 12.30 14.30
C GLN A 90 11.04 13.76 14.10
N ALA A 91 12.22 13.99 13.52
CA ALA A 91 12.74 15.33 13.26
C ALA A 91 11.92 16.13 12.24
N ALA A 92 11.24 15.46 11.32
CA ALA A 92 10.38 16.08 10.31
C ALA A 92 8.97 16.42 10.83
N LEU A 93 8.57 15.90 11.99
CA LEU A 93 7.23 16.11 12.53
C LEU A 93 7.14 17.36 13.39
N SER A 94 6.04 18.09 13.22
CA SER A 94 5.68 19.30 13.96
C SER A 94 4.16 19.45 13.99
N PRO A 95 3.61 20.41 14.78
CA PRO A 95 2.17 20.70 14.78
C PRO A 95 1.61 21.15 13.40
N GLU A 96 2.45 21.65 12.51
CA GLU A 96 2.06 22.07 11.16
C GLU A 96 1.90 20.89 10.18
N VAL A 97 2.35 19.68 10.55
CA VAL A 97 2.19 18.48 9.73
C VAL A 97 0.74 18.03 9.78
N THR A 98 0.11 17.95 8.62
CA THR A 98 -1.31 17.54 8.47
C THR A 98 -1.48 16.19 7.82
N SER A 99 -0.46 15.71 7.08
CA SER A 99 -0.46 14.40 6.42
C SER A 99 0.90 13.73 6.58
N VAL A 100 0.88 12.46 6.98
CA VAL A 100 2.07 11.60 7.02
C VAL A 100 1.75 10.32 6.27
N SER A 101 2.60 9.94 5.31
CA SER A 101 2.46 8.68 4.57
C SER A 101 3.72 7.83 4.73
N VAL A 102 3.53 6.59 5.17
CA VAL A 102 4.61 5.59 5.24
C VAL A 102 4.05 4.25 4.77
N MET A 103 4.63 3.70 3.70
CA MET A 103 4.17 2.43 3.15
C MET A 103 4.45 1.25 4.09
N ALA A 104 3.51 0.31 4.13
CA ALA A 104 3.61 -0.87 5.00
C ALA A 104 4.63 -1.89 4.49
N VAL A 105 4.68 -2.09 3.17
CA VAL A 105 5.60 -3.01 2.48
C VAL A 105 6.11 -2.36 1.21
N ASN A 106 7.42 -2.27 1.07
CA ASN A 106 8.02 -1.68 -0.13
C ASN A 106 7.81 -2.58 -1.35
N ASN A 107 7.39 -1.97 -2.46
CA ASN A 107 7.03 -2.68 -3.70
C ASN A 107 8.22 -3.23 -4.49
N GLU A 108 9.42 -2.74 -4.25
CA GLU A 108 10.65 -3.13 -4.95
C GLU A 108 11.47 -4.12 -4.13
N THR A 109 11.77 -3.77 -2.89
CA THR A 109 12.65 -4.56 -2.01
C THR A 109 11.92 -5.56 -1.14
N GLY A 110 10.61 -5.38 -0.94
CA GLY A 110 9.82 -6.18 -0.02
C GLY A 110 9.99 -5.83 1.45
N ALA A 111 10.73 -4.76 1.78
CA ALA A 111 10.98 -4.34 3.16
C ALA A 111 9.67 -4.07 3.91
N ILE A 112 9.57 -4.59 5.13
CA ILE A 112 8.40 -4.45 6.01
C ILE A 112 8.67 -3.31 6.99
N THR A 113 7.79 -2.31 7.01
CA THR A 113 7.87 -1.18 7.94
C THR A 113 7.27 -1.53 9.31
N ASP A 114 7.93 -1.16 10.38
CA ASP A 114 7.33 -1.18 11.74
C ASP A 114 6.30 -0.05 11.88
N MET A 115 5.08 -0.34 11.43
CA MET A 115 3.97 0.62 11.51
C MET A 115 3.58 0.98 12.94
N ALA A 116 3.87 0.14 13.94
CA ALA A 116 3.60 0.45 15.33
C ALA A 116 4.56 1.54 15.85
N ALA A 117 5.85 1.46 15.51
CA ALA A 117 6.83 2.49 15.81
C ALA A 117 6.50 3.81 15.10
N VAL A 118 6.18 3.75 13.80
CA VAL A 118 5.74 4.92 13.01
C VAL A 118 4.53 5.59 13.65
N SER A 119 3.47 4.83 13.93
CA SER A 119 2.24 5.33 14.55
C SER A 119 2.53 6.02 15.88
N LYS A 120 3.33 5.40 16.74
CA LYS A 120 3.70 5.96 18.05
C LYS A 120 4.39 7.31 17.92
N ILE A 121 5.31 7.45 16.96
CA ILE A 121 6.05 8.70 16.71
C ILE A 121 5.09 9.76 16.17
N VAL A 122 4.29 9.45 15.15
CA VAL A 122 3.35 10.41 14.54
C VAL A 122 2.33 10.89 15.58
N ARG A 123 1.73 9.98 16.36
CA ARG A 123 0.75 10.37 17.40
C ARG A 123 1.36 11.24 18.48
N ARG A 124 2.67 11.12 18.75
CA ARG A 124 3.36 11.93 19.75
C ARG A 124 3.73 13.33 19.26
N TYR A 125 4.24 13.46 18.03
CA TYR A 125 4.86 14.69 17.53
C TYR A 125 3.98 15.47 16.54
N ALA A 126 3.03 14.80 15.89
CA ALA A 126 2.03 15.41 15.01
C ALA A 126 0.64 14.76 15.25
N PRO A 127 0.04 14.89 16.44
CA PRO A 127 -1.17 14.14 16.84
C PRO A 127 -2.40 14.44 15.98
N GLN A 128 -2.42 15.59 15.29
CA GLN A 128 -3.51 15.99 14.39
C GLN A 128 -3.30 15.51 12.95
N ALA A 129 -2.09 15.07 12.60
CA ALA A 129 -1.80 14.57 11.26
C ALA A 129 -2.61 13.31 10.93
N MET A 130 -3.08 13.23 9.70
CA MET A 130 -3.64 12.01 9.13
C MET A 130 -2.48 11.06 8.79
N LEU A 131 -2.41 9.92 9.46
CA LEU A 131 -1.43 8.89 9.14
C LEU A 131 -2.01 7.95 8.08
N HIS A 132 -1.42 8.00 6.90
CA HIS A 132 -1.72 7.13 5.77
C HIS A 132 -0.69 6.02 5.62
N THR A 133 -1.12 4.85 5.12
CA THR A 133 -0.21 3.80 4.65
C THR A 133 -0.65 3.29 3.29
N ASP A 134 0.28 3.26 2.34
CA ASP A 134 0.15 2.42 1.16
C ASP A 134 0.41 0.97 1.58
N ALA A 135 -0.64 0.15 1.60
CA ALA A 135 -0.61 -1.27 1.92
C ALA A 135 -0.85 -2.17 0.69
N VAL A 136 -0.68 -1.62 -0.50
CA VAL A 136 -0.90 -2.31 -1.78
C VAL A 136 -0.10 -3.60 -1.89
N GLN A 137 1.12 -3.62 -1.35
CA GLN A 137 1.97 -4.82 -1.33
C GLN A 137 1.82 -5.68 -0.06
N ALA A 138 1.01 -5.26 0.92
CA ALA A 138 0.88 -5.97 2.20
C ALA A 138 -0.17 -7.10 2.18
N ALA A 139 -1.25 -6.94 1.41
CA ALA A 139 -2.48 -7.74 1.52
C ALA A 139 -2.29 -9.27 1.44
N CYS A 140 -1.34 -9.74 0.61
CA CYS A 140 -1.04 -11.18 0.47
C CYS A 140 -0.12 -11.73 1.57
N TRP A 141 0.59 -10.87 2.31
CA TRP A 141 1.72 -11.29 3.15
C TRP A 141 1.53 -10.97 4.62
N ILE A 142 0.77 -9.93 4.94
CA ILE A 142 0.59 -9.44 6.31
C ILE A 142 -0.91 -9.38 6.63
N ASP A 143 -1.28 -9.78 7.84
CA ASP A 143 -2.64 -9.60 8.32
C ASP A 143 -2.96 -8.09 8.46
N LEU A 144 -3.82 -7.59 7.58
CA LEU A 144 -4.21 -6.18 7.56
C LEU A 144 -4.86 -5.72 8.87
N ARG A 145 -5.44 -6.64 9.66
CA ARG A 145 -5.99 -6.36 10.99
C ARG A 145 -4.93 -5.90 11.98
N THR A 146 -3.65 -6.21 11.72
CA THR A 146 -2.53 -5.74 12.55
C THR A 146 -2.06 -4.33 12.18
N ILE A 147 -2.30 -3.90 10.94
CA ILE A 147 -1.90 -2.58 10.43
C ILE A 147 -3.02 -1.56 10.63
N TRP A 148 -4.26 -1.93 10.30
CA TRP A 148 -5.40 -0.99 10.32
C TRP A 148 -5.58 -0.23 11.64
N PRO A 149 -5.46 -0.82 12.84
CA PRO A 149 -5.59 -0.08 14.10
C PRO A 149 -4.58 1.05 14.29
N LEU A 150 -3.45 1.02 13.57
CA LEU A 150 -2.32 1.93 13.75
C LEU A 150 -2.43 3.20 12.90
N VAL A 151 -3.25 3.19 11.84
CA VAL A 151 -3.31 4.25 10.83
C VAL A 151 -4.70 4.89 10.74
N ASP A 152 -4.82 6.03 10.07
CA ASP A 152 -6.09 6.71 9.81
C ASP A 152 -6.65 6.36 8.44
N THR A 153 -5.77 6.12 7.45
CA THR A 153 -6.14 5.70 6.11
C THR A 153 -5.19 4.62 5.58
N MET A 154 -5.73 3.72 4.75
CA MET A 154 -4.97 2.62 4.14
C MET A 154 -5.41 2.45 2.69
N ALA A 155 -4.45 2.38 1.77
CA ALA A 155 -4.70 2.12 0.36
C ALA A 155 -4.40 0.67 -0.02
N LEU A 156 -5.27 0.08 -0.85
CA LEU A 156 -5.11 -1.25 -1.46
C LEU A 156 -5.44 -1.19 -2.96
N SER A 157 -4.90 -2.14 -3.73
CA SER A 157 -5.17 -2.28 -5.15
C SER A 157 -5.44 -3.74 -5.52
N ALA A 158 -6.62 -4.01 -6.08
CA ALA A 158 -7.13 -5.37 -6.27
C ALA A 158 -6.18 -6.26 -7.09
N HIS A 159 -5.52 -5.73 -8.11
CA HIS A 159 -4.62 -6.51 -8.97
C HIS A 159 -3.35 -7.03 -8.24
N LYS A 160 -3.04 -6.55 -7.04
CA LYS A 160 -1.89 -7.00 -6.25
C LYS A 160 -2.19 -8.21 -5.35
N PHE A 161 -3.48 -8.51 -5.15
CA PHE A 161 -3.94 -9.70 -4.41
C PHE A 161 -4.82 -10.63 -5.26
N GLY A 162 -4.57 -10.68 -6.57
CA GLY A 162 -5.26 -11.60 -7.50
C GLY A 162 -6.63 -11.12 -7.98
N GLY A 163 -7.04 -9.90 -7.65
CA GLY A 163 -8.26 -9.28 -8.13
C GLY A 163 -8.09 -8.57 -9.48
N PRO A 164 -9.16 -7.97 -10.02
CA PRO A 164 -9.12 -7.30 -11.31
C PRO A 164 -8.36 -5.98 -11.27
N LYS A 165 -7.77 -5.60 -12.40
CA LYS A 165 -7.31 -4.23 -12.63
C LYS A 165 -8.51 -3.27 -12.65
N GLY A 166 -8.29 -1.99 -12.33
CA GLY A 166 -9.34 -0.98 -12.34
C GLY A 166 -10.22 -0.95 -11.08
N VAL A 167 -9.75 -1.53 -9.98
CA VAL A 167 -10.36 -1.42 -8.63
C VAL A 167 -9.28 -1.17 -7.59
N GLY A 168 -9.45 -0.07 -6.86
CA GLY A 168 -8.72 0.26 -5.66
C GLY A 168 -9.66 0.35 -4.45
N ILE A 169 -9.07 0.33 -3.28
CA ILE A 169 -9.78 0.48 -2.00
C ILE A 169 -9.02 1.50 -1.17
N LEU A 170 -9.73 2.52 -0.71
CA LEU A 170 -9.24 3.41 0.33
C LEU A 170 -10.05 3.16 1.60
N VAL A 171 -9.40 2.73 2.65
CA VAL A 171 -10.01 2.62 3.97
C VAL A 171 -9.78 3.92 4.72
N VAL A 172 -10.84 4.49 5.29
CA VAL A 172 -10.80 5.79 5.98
C VAL A 172 -11.47 5.64 7.34
N ARG A 173 -10.71 5.85 8.39
CA ARG A 173 -11.18 5.71 9.77
C ARG A 173 -12.38 6.61 10.04
N GLU A 174 -13.37 6.09 10.72
CA GLU A 174 -14.55 6.85 11.14
C GLU A 174 -14.15 8.14 11.90
N GLY A 175 -14.77 9.25 11.55
CA GLY A 175 -14.42 10.57 12.10
C GLY A 175 -13.24 11.28 11.41
N LYS A 176 -12.57 10.62 10.46
CA LYS A 176 -11.56 11.26 9.61
C LYS A 176 -12.16 11.71 8.29
N TYR A 177 -11.72 12.85 7.79
CA TYR A 177 -12.29 13.50 6.60
C TYR A 177 -11.19 14.03 5.69
N PHE A 178 -11.47 13.98 4.40
CA PHE A 178 -10.66 14.59 3.33
C PHE A 178 -11.57 15.26 2.31
N GLU A 179 -11.04 16.13 1.49
CA GLU A 179 -11.76 16.70 0.35
C GLU A 179 -11.71 15.71 -0.82
N PRO A 180 -12.85 15.32 -1.42
CA PRO A 180 -12.87 14.39 -2.53
C PRO A 180 -12.13 14.98 -3.75
N ILE A 181 -11.29 14.17 -4.41
CA ILE A 181 -10.58 14.59 -5.63
C ILE A 181 -11.38 14.30 -6.89
N VAL A 182 -12.35 13.38 -6.84
CA VAL A 182 -13.26 13.05 -7.94
C VAL A 182 -14.66 13.52 -7.56
N LEU A 183 -15.11 14.60 -8.18
CA LEU A 183 -16.41 15.23 -7.92
C LEU A 183 -17.49 14.70 -8.86
N GLY A 184 -18.78 14.71 -8.44
CA GLY A 184 -19.90 14.27 -9.26
C GLY A 184 -21.14 13.88 -8.47
N GLY A 185 -21.69 12.69 -8.72
CA GLY A 185 -23.01 12.25 -8.25
C GLY A 185 -23.10 11.75 -6.80
N GLY A 186 -22.10 12.00 -5.94
CA GLY A 186 -22.17 11.73 -4.51
C GLY A 186 -22.05 10.25 -4.12
N GLN A 187 -21.51 9.40 -5.01
CA GLN A 187 -21.22 8.01 -4.66
C GLN A 187 -20.18 7.95 -3.52
N GLU A 188 -20.04 6.78 -2.91
CA GLU A 188 -19.15 6.57 -1.75
C GLU A 188 -19.36 7.59 -0.63
N ARG A 189 -20.62 8.03 -0.41
CA ARG A 189 -21.00 9.03 0.61
C ARG A 189 -20.28 10.36 0.43
N ASP A 190 -20.28 10.88 -0.80
CA ASP A 190 -19.60 12.11 -1.24
C ASP A 190 -18.06 12.09 -1.11
N ARG A 191 -17.46 10.90 -0.87
CA ARG A 191 -16.00 10.78 -0.76
C ARG A 191 -15.32 10.47 -2.10
N ARG A 192 -16.05 9.83 -3.04
CA ARG A 192 -15.55 9.53 -4.39
C ARG A 192 -16.71 9.32 -5.34
N SER A 193 -16.91 10.24 -6.25
CA SER A 193 -18.00 10.19 -7.22
C SER A 193 -17.67 9.32 -8.44
N GLY A 194 -18.72 8.88 -9.14
CA GLY A 194 -18.63 8.07 -10.35
C GLY A 194 -19.38 6.75 -10.23
N THR A 195 -19.86 6.24 -11.34
CA THR A 195 -20.58 4.97 -11.40
C THR A 195 -19.70 3.83 -10.92
N HIS A 196 -20.21 3.00 -10.01
CA HIS A 196 -19.47 1.88 -9.46
C HIS A 196 -19.21 0.79 -10.52
N ASN A 197 -17.97 0.27 -10.52
CA ASN A 197 -17.59 -0.95 -11.24
C ASN A 197 -18.05 -2.16 -10.43
N VAL A 198 -19.34 -2.49 -10.48
CA VAL A 198 -19.97 -3.54 -9.64
C VAL A 198 -19.26 -4.88 -9.78
N GLY A 199 -19.02 -5.32 -11.02
CA GLY A 199 -18.34 -6.61 -11.28
C GLY A 199 -16.92 -6.64 -10.74
N GLY A 200 -16.16 -5.55 -10.95
CA GLY A 200 -14.81 -5.44 -10.43
C GLY A 200 -14.74 -5.39 -8.91
N ILE A 201 -15.67 -4.67 -8.26
CA ILE A 201 -15.75 -4.58 -6.79
C ILE A 201 -16.04 -5.95 -6.17
N VAL A 202 -17.01 -6.71 -6.72
CA VAL A 202 -17.34 -8.05 -6.23
C VAL A 202 -16.15 -9.01 -6.41
N ALA A 203 -15.50 -8.97 -7.58
CA ALA A 203 -14.32 -9.80 -7.83
C ALA A 203 -13.13 -9.41 -6.92
N ALA A 204 -12.93 -8.11 -6.64
CA ALA A 204 -11.90 -7.65 -5.70
C ALA A 204 -12.17 -8.13 -4.27
N ALA A 205 -13.43 -8.11 -3.82
CA ALA A 205 -13.81 -8.60 -2.49
C ALA A 205 -13.51 -10.10 -2.35
N GLU A 206 -13.89 -10.90 -3.33
CA GLU A 206 -13.62 -12.35 -3.32
C GLU A 206 -12.11 -12.64 -3.37
N ALA A 207 -11.35 -11.92 -4.21
CA ALA A 207 -9.90 -12.06 -4.27
C ALA A 207 -9.22 -11.74 -2.92
N LEU A 208 -9.64 -10.65 -2.24
CA LEU A 208 -9.10 -10.30 -0.93
C LEU A 208 -9.47 -11.35 0.13
N ARG A 209 -10.70 -11.87 0.10
CA ARG A 209 -11.13 -12.95 0.99
C ARG A 209 -10.28 -14.20 0.82
N ILE A 210 -10.00 -14.61 -0.42
CA ILE A 210 -9.13 -15.76 -0.72
C ILE A 210 -7.73 -15.49 -0.21
N ALA A 211 -7.15 -14.32 -0.53
CA ALA A 211 -5.82 -13.93 -0.07
C ALA A 211 -5.70 -13.92 1.46
N ASP A 212 -6.74 -13.47 2.16
CA ASP A 212 -6.78 -13.46 3.63
C ASP A 212 -6.82 -14.88 4.22
N VAL A 213 -7.66 -15.76 3.68
CA VAL A 213 -7.83 -17.14 4.16
C VAL A 213 -6.60 -18.00 3.88
N GLU A 214 -5.98 -17.83 2.70
CA GLU A 214 -4.85 -18.64 2.25
C GLU A 214 -3.49 -18.07 2.66
N ARG A 215 -3.44 -16.86 3.22
CA ARG A 215 -2.21 -16.12 3.51
C ARG A 215 -1.13 -16.95 4.20
N ASP A 216 -1.43 -17.60 5.30
CA ASP A 216 -0.42 -18.30 6.10
C ASP A 216 0.20 -19.47 5.33
N ASN A 217 -0.61 -20.21 4.57
CA ASN A 217 -0.14 -21.28 3.70
C ASN A 217 0.72 -20.75 2.55
N GLU A 218 0.28 -19.66 1.91
CA GLU A 218 1.03 -19.03 0.81
C GLU A 218 2.33 -18.38 1.30
N VAL A 219 2.33 -17.72 2.45
CA VAL A 219 3.55 -17.20 3.08
C VAL A 219 4.56 -18.32 3.32
N ALA A 220 4.14 -19.45 3.86
CA ALA A 220 5.04 -20.60 4.10
C ALA A 220 5.56 -21.16 2.77
N ARG A 221 4.69 -21.39 1.80
CA ARG A 221 5.04 -21.96 0.48
C ARG A 221 6.01 -21.04 -0.28
N ILE A 222 5.70 -19.75 -0.38
CA ILE A 222 6.52 -18.78 -1.13
C ILE A 222 7.83 -18.50 -0.40
N SER A 223 7.85 -18.50 0.95
CA SER A 223 9.11 -18.38 1.71
C SER A 223 10.09 -19.50 1.35
N ALA A 224 9.62 -20.74 1.26
CA ALA A 224 10.48 -21.87 0.88
C ALA A 224 11.03 -21.71 -0.56
N LEU A 225 10.22 -21.22 -1.52
CA LEU A 225 10.67 -20.95 -2.88
C LEU A 225 11.66 -19.79 -2.93
N ARG A 226 11.37 -18.68 -2.22
CA ARG A 226 12.27 -17.53 -2.07
C ARG A 226 13.64 -17.95 -1.55
N ASP A 227 13.66 -18.73 -0.47
CA ASP A 227 14.90 -19.13 0.19
C ASP A 227 15.71 -20.06 -0.70
N LYS A 228 15.06 -20.97 -1.45
CA LYS A 228 15.71 -21.81 -2.47
C LYS A 228 16.32 -20.93 -3.59
N LEU A 229 15.59 -19.92 -4.07
CA LEU A 229 16.09 -19.01 -5.10
C LEU A 229 17.29 -18.21 -4.58
N PHE A 230 17.21 -17.64 -3.36
CA PHE A 230 18.35 -16.94 -2.76
C PHE A 230 19.57 -17.83 -2.58
N ALA A 231 19.39 -19.10 -2.16
CA ALA A 231 20.52 -20.02 -2.00
C ALA A 231 21.28 -20.22 -3.33
N GLY A 232 20.57 -20.27 -4.47
CA GLY A 232 21.20 -20.34 -5.78
C GLY A 232 21.86 -19.03 -6.22
N LEU A 233 21.13 -17.91 -6.05
CA LEU A 233 21.60 -16.60 -6.51
C LEU A 233 22.79 -16.07 -5.70
N LEU A 234 22.83 -16.29 -4.40
CA LEU A 234 23.93 -15.86 -3.52
C LEU A 234 25.20 -16.70 -3.69
N ALA A 235 25.16 -17.82 -4.43
CA ALA A 235 26.35 -18.56 -4.86
C ALA A 235 27.07 -17.87 -6.05
N ILE A 236 26.45 -16.90 -6.69
CA ILE A 236 27.03 -16.10 -7.76
C ILE A 236 27.94 -15.04 -7.14
N ASP A 237 29.18 -14.95 -7.58
CA ASP A 237 30.13 -13.94 -7.10
C ASP A 237 29.61 -12.52 -7.41
N GLY A 238 29.68 -11.63 -6.44
CA GLY A 238 29.15 -10.28 -6.55
C GLY A 238 27.62 -10.13 -6.38
N ALA A 239 26.88 -11.22 -6.10
CA ALA A 239 25.47 -11.14 -5.78
C ALA A 239 25.26 -10.85 -4.29
N HIS A 240 24.44 -9.83 -4.00
CA HIS A 240 24.14 -9.41 -2.63
C HIS A 240 22.62 -9.26 -2.44
N ARG A 241 22.12 -9.84 -1.37
CA ARG A 241 20.74 -9.64 -0.92
C ARG A 241 20.59 -8.24 -0.34
N THR A 242 19.57 -7.50 -0.75
CA THR A 242 19.34 -6.12 -0.31
C THR A 242 18.73 -6.06 1.09
N ILE A 243 17.70 -6.87 1.34
CA ILE A 243 16.96 -6.87 2.62
C ILE A 243 17.06 -8.25 3.29
N PRO A 244 17.38 -8.35 4.59
CA PRO A 244 17.34 -9.60 5.32
C PRO A 244 15.96 -10.28 5.26
N ALA A 245 15.93 -11.63 5.31
CA ALA A 245 14.69 -12.41 5.14
C ALA A 245 13.61 -12.06 6.17
N GLU A 246 14.03 -11.84 7.40
CA GLU A 246 13.19 -11.49 8.54
C GLU A 246 12.56 -10.11 8.47
N HIS A 247 13.08 -9.24 7.60
CA HIS A 247 12.59 -7.87 7.38
C HIS A 247 11.89 -7.69 6.04
N SER A 248 11.66 -8.78 5.28
CA SER A 248 11.03 -8.71 3.96
C SER A 248 9.92 -9.72 3.77
N VAL A 249 8.92 -9.34 2.98
CA VAL A 249 7.86 -10.26 2.55
C VAL A 249 8.42 -11.35 1.63
N PRO A 250 7.83 -12.55 1.60
CA PRO A 250 8.35 -13.65 0.80
C PRO A 250 8.15 -13.48 -0.72
N GLY A 251 7.19 -12.69 -1.13
CA GLY A 251 6.83 -12.53 -2.55
C GLY A 251 7.81 -11.70 -3.38
N ILE A 252 8.85 -11.12 -2.78
CA ILE A 252 9.83 -10.28 -3.46
C ILE A 252 11.24 -10.81 -3.19
N VAL A 253 12.01 -11.02 -4.28
CA VAL A 253 13.42 -11.33 -4.24
C VAL A 253 14.16 -10.17 -4.87
N HIS A 254 14.83 -9.36 -4.06
CA HIS A 254 15.61 -8.23 -4.53
C HIS A 254 17.11 -8.44 -4.27
N LEU A 255 17.91 -8.22 -5.32
CA LEU A 255 19.36 -8.43 -5.33
C LEU A 255 20.08 -7.22 -5.93
N CYS A 256 21.27 -6.96 -5.42
CA CYS A 256 22.28 -6.15 -6.12
C CYS A 256 23.33 -7.09 -6.72
N LEU A 257 23.66 -6.87 -7.97
CA LEU A 257 24.67 -7.63 -8.71
C LEU A 257 25.82 -6.68 -9.10
N GLN A 258 27.00 -6.94 -8.53
CA GLN A 258 28.15 -6.08 -8.75
C GLN A 258 28.66 -6.17 -10.18
N GLY A 259 28.86 -5.02 -10.82
CA GLY A 259 29.46 -4.93 -12.16
C GLY A 259 28.54 -5.33 -13.31
N ILE A 260 27.24 -5.47 -13.06
CA ILE A 260 26.23 -5.81 -14.08
C ILE A 260 25.29 -4.63 -14.24
N GLU A 261 25.02 -4.27 -15.51
CA GLU A 261 23.98 -3.31 -15.85
C GLU A 261 22.60 -3.99 -15.85
N SER A 262 21.66 -3.46 -15.09
CA SER A 262 20.35 -4.08 -14.88
C SER A 262 19.57 -4.28 -16.18
N GLU A 263 19.54 -3.28 -17.09
CA GLU A 263 18.80 -3.39 -18.35
C GLU A 263 19.32 -4.52 -19.23
N SER A 264 20.64 -4.65 -19.35
CA SER A 264 21.27 -5.73 -20.13
C SER A 264 20.93 -7.12 -19.56
N LEU A 265 20.91 -7.25 -18.24
CA LEU A 265 20.53 -8.51 -17.59
C LEU A 265 19.05 -8.83 -17.83
N LEU A 266 18.16 -7.84 -17.76
CA LEU A 266 16.72 -8.04 -17.99
C LEU A 266 16.45 -8.55 -19.41
N TYR A 267 17.14 -8.04 -20.44
CA TYR A 267 17.04 -8.56 -21.81
C TYR A 267 17.42 -10.03 -21.92
N LEU A 268 18.52 -10.44 -21.27
CA LEU A 268 18.97 -11.83 -21.29
C LEU A 268 18.01 -12.76 -20.55
N LEU A 269 17.45 -12.30 -19.43
CA LEU A 269 16.44 -13.05 -18.66
C LEU A 269 15.14 -13.23 -19.44
N ASP A 270 14.72 -12.19 -20.19
CA ASP A 270 13.51 -12.24 -21.02
C ASP A 270 13.67 -13.22 -22.20
N GLU A 271 14.89 -13.35 -22.79
CA GLU A 271 15.20 -14.38 -23.80
C GLU A 271 15.07 -15.81 -23.25
N ASP A 272 15.24 -15.99 -21.94
CA ASP A 272 15.10 -17.28 -21.24
C ASP A 272 13.70 -17.44 -20.56
N ASP A 273 12.72 -16.62 -20.95
CA ASP A 273 11.36 -16.60 -20.38
C ASP A 273 11.32 -16.31 -18.86
N VAL A 274 12.32 -15.60 -18.32
CA VAL A 274 12.39 -15.19 -16.92
C VAL A 274 11.98 -13.73 -16.77
N CYS A 275 10.76 -13.49 -16.27
CA CYS A 275 10.26 -12.14 -16.02
C CYS A 275 10.90 -11.55 -14.75
N ALA A 276 11.66 -10.47 -14.92
CA ALA A 276 12.23 -9.70 -13.83
C ALA A 276 12.08 -8.19 -14.10
N SER A 277 12.33 -7.36 -13.10
CA SER A 277 12.32 -5.90 -13.22
C SER A 277 13.55 -5.30 -12.56
N ALA A 278 14.04 -4.20 -13.08
CA ALA A 278 14.95 -3.31 -12.37
C ALA A 278 14.14 -2.39 -11.44
N ALA A 279 14.67 -2.10 -10.27
CA ALA A 279 14.13 -1.16 -9.32
C ALA A 279 14.67 0.26 -9.62
#